data_64303d1b895b5b0c98aa8ba7204c7de7
#
_entry.id   64303d1b895b5b0c98aa8ba7204c7de7
#
_cell.length_a   1.000
_cell.length_b   1.000
_cell.length_c   1.000
_cell.angle_alpha   90.00
_cell.angle_beta   90.00
_cell.angle_gamma   90.00
#
_symmetry.space_group_name_H-M   'P 1'
#
loop_
_entity.id
_entity.type
_entity.pdbx_description
1 polymer ?
#
loop_
_entity_poly.entity_id
_entity_poly.type
_entity_poly.pdbx_seq_one_letter_code
_entity_poly.pdbx_strand_id
1 'polypeptide(L)'
;MSKNIALITGVTGQDGSYLSEFLLAKGYEVHGIIRRSSVDYRERIAHLEGTPNFHLHYADMGDSMSLVKLVGKVQPTEIYNLAAQSHVQVSFDAPEFTADVDAVGVLRILEAVRTNHLEKTCKIYQASTSELYGKVEEVPQNENTPFHPYSPYAVAKLYGFWIIKEYREAYDMFCCSGILFNHESERRGETFVTRKITLAAARIAQGKQDCLYLGNLDSLRDWGYAKDYVECMWLILQHKTPEDFVIATGVQHTVREFASLAFHYAGIELRWEGQGIDEKGIVASVSNPSLSHLIGKTVVAVSEAFYRPTDVVNLWGDPTKAQNKLGWNPQTTSFEQLVQIMVNHDMQKVAADHVASVMRTNLAEYLEKGIVK
;
A
#
# COMPACT_ATOMS: atom_id res chain seq x y z
N MET A 1 -31.25 -5.78 13.60
CA MET A 1 -30.15 -4.82 13.39
C MET A 1 -29.97 -4.66 11.89
N SER A 2 -29.89 -3.43 11.37
CA SER A 2 -29.56 -3.22 9.95
C SER A 2 -28.18 -3.82 9.68
N LYS A 3 -28.03 -4.53 8.58
CA LYS A 3 -26.75 -5.12 8.16
C LYS A 3 -25.77 -3.99 7.80
N ASN A 4 -24.54 -4.04 8.29
CA ASN A 4 -23.52 -3.08 7.87
C ASN A 4 -23.04 -3.46 6.46
N ILE A 5 -23.14 -2.52 5.52
CA ILE A 5 -22.78 -2.70 4.11
C ILE A 5 -21.59 -1.79 3.80
N ALA A 6 -20.47 -2.36 3.44
CA ALA A 6 -19.26 -1.63 3.06
C ALA A 6 -19.05 -1.67 1.55
N LEU A 7 -18.81 -0.50 0.95
CA LEU A 7 -18.35 -0.37 -0.44
C LEU A 7 -16.87 0.03 -0.44
N ILE A 8 -16.02 -0.79 -1.06
CA ILE A 8 -14.57 -0.59 -1.11
C ILE A 8 -14.14 -0.31 -2.54
N THR A 9 -13.61 0.87 -2.81
CA THR A 9 -12.87 1.13 -4.05
C THR A 9 -11.43 0.65 -3.89
N GLY A 10 -10.79 0.20 -4.98
CA GLY A 10 -9.42 -0.32 -4.88
C GLY A 10 -9.32 -1.66 -4.12
N VAL A 11 -10.38 -2.45 -4.14
CA VAL A 11 -10.49 -3.73 -3.40
C VAL A 11 -9.39 -4.74 -3.74
N THR A 12 -8.82 -4.69 -4.93
CA THR A 12 -7.71 -5.57 -5.39
C THR A 12 -6.32 -5.08 -4.96
N GLY A 13 -6.25 -3.92 -4.31
CA GLY A 13 -5.01 -3.39 -3.73
C GLY A 13 -4.62 -4.11 -2.44
N GLN A 14 -3.45 -3.75 -1.90
CA GLN A 14 -2.98 -4.23 -0.61
C GLN A 14 -4.05 -4.00 0.48
N ASP A 15 -4.39 -2.74 0.72
CA ASP A 15 -5.29 -2.35 1.80
C ASP A 15 -6.71 -2.83 1.57
N GLY A 16 -7.21 -2.74 0.33
CA GLY A 16 -8.55 -3.20 -0.02
C GLY A 16 -8.75 -4.69 0.23
N SER A 17 -7.73 -5.51 -0.03
CA SER A 17 -7.78 -6.95 0.23
C SER A 17 -7.82 -7.27 1.73
N TYR A 18 -6.98 -6.64 2.55
CA TYR A 18 -7.00 -6.82 4.01
C TYR A 18 -8.26 -6.25 4.66
N LEU A 19 -8.69 -5.07 4.22
CA LEU A 19 -9.92 -4.47 4.72
C LEU A 19 -11.15 -5.34 4.42
N SER A 20 -11.19 -5.98 3.25
CA SER A 20 -12.26 -6.92 2.89
C SER A 20 -12.31 -8.10 3.86
N GLU A 21 -11.16 -8.74 4.14
CA GLU A 21 -11.05 -9.82 5.13
C GLU A 21 -11.49 -9.36 6.53
N PHE A 22 -11.01 -8.19 6.95
CA PHE A 22 -11.31 -7.62 8.26
C PHE A 22 -12.80 -7.33 8.45
N LEU A 23 -13.44 -6.72 7.44
CA LEU A 23 -14.87 -6.37 7.50
C LEU A 23 -15.77 -7.62 7.40
N LEU A 24 -15.42 -8.60 6.57
CA LEU A 24 -16.12 -9.89 6.51
C LEU A 24 -16.07 -10.60 7.86
N ALA A 25 -14.91 -10.62 8.53
CA ALA A 25 -14.75 -11.20 9.87
C ALA A 25 -15.61 -10.47 10.93
N LYS A 26 -15.90 -9.17 10.72
CA LYS A 26 -16.82 -8.38 11.56
C LYS A 26 -18.30 -8.54 11.16
N GLY A 27 -18.62 -9.37 10.19
CA GLY A 27 -20.00 -9.64 9.76
C GLY A 27 -20.61 -8.62 8.80
N TYR A 28 -19.77 -7.79 8.15
CA TYR A 28 -20.22 -6.88 7.11
C TYR A 28 -20.63 -7.63 5.84
N GLU A 29 -21.51 -7.03 5.05
CA GLU A 29 -21.62 -7.29 3.63
C GLU A 29 -20.62 -6.38 2.89
N VAL A 30 -19.69 -6.97 2.14
CA VAL A 30 -18.60 -6.26 1.50
C VAL A 30 -18.80 -6.24 -0.01
N HIS A 31 -18.84 -5.04 -0.58
CA HIS A 31 -18.94 -4.79 -2.01
C HIS A 31 -17.65 -4.14 -2.50
N GLY A 32 -16.90 -4.85 -3.35
CA GLY A 32 -15.64 -4.36 -3.92
C GLY A 32 -15.83 -3.81 -5.34
N ILE A 33 -15.20 -2.67 -5.63
CA ILE A 33 -15.12 -2.11 -6.98
C ILE A 33 -13.85 -2.60 -7.66
N ILE A 34 -14.03 -3.21 -8.85
CA ILE A 34 -12.96 -3.59 -9.77
C ILE A 34 -13.14 -2.88 -11.12
N ARG A 35 -12.02 -2.53 -11.77
CA ARG A 35 -12.05 -1.97 -13.12
C ARG A 35 -12.18 -3.10 -14.15
N ARG A 36 -12.75 -2.80 -15.32
CA ARG A 36 -12.68 -3.71 -16.45
C ARG A 36 -11.24 -3.78 -16.98
N SER A 37 -10.73 -4.98 -17.15
CA SER A 37 -9.39 -5.24 -17.65
C SER A 37 -9.40 -6.54 -18.45
N SER A 38 -8.52 -6.66 -19.44
CA SER A 38 -8.23 -7.92 -20.16
C SER A 38 -7.25 -8.82 -19.37
N VAL A 39 -6.63 -8.30 -18.32
CA VAL A 39 -5.72 -9.04 -17.43
C VAL A 39 -6.38 -9.22 -16.08
N ASP A 40 -6.31 -10.43 -15.53
CA ASP A 40 -6.77 -10.68 -14.16
C ASP A 40 -5.76 -10.12 -13.15
N TYR A 41 -6.24 -9.24 -12.26
CA TYR A 41 -5.47 -8.61 -11.19
C TYR A 41 -6.11 -8.84 -9.82
N ARG A 42 -6.93 -9.91 -9.68
CA ARG A 42 -7.67 -10.25 -8.47
C ARG A 42 -6.91 -11.19 -7.52
N GLU A 43 -5.64 -11.49 -7.80
CA GLU A 43 -4.82 -12.43 -7.03
C GLU A 43 -4.96 -12.22 -5.50
N ARG A 44 -4.92 -10.94 -5.04
CA ARG A 44 -4.99 -10.61 -3.60
C ARG A 44 -6.34 -10.89 -2.95
N ILE A 45 -7.39 -11.03 -3.74
CA ILE A 45 -8.77 -11.28 -3.27
C ILE A 45 -9.36 -12.58 -3.81
N ALA A 46 -8.60 -13.37 -4.55
CA ALA A 46 -9.08 -14.60 -5.17
C ALA A 46 -9.65 -15.60 -4.13
N HIS A 47 -9.03 -15.66 -2.94
CA HIS A 47 -9.48 -16.50 -1.84
C HIS A 47 -10.83 -16.05 -1.22
N LEU A 48 -11.30 -14.84 -1.51
CA LEU A 48 -12.60 -14.32 -1.07
C LEU A 48 -13.72 -14.60 -2.08
N GLU A 49 -13.39 -15.00 -3.32
CA GLU A 49 -14.40 -15.31 -4.34
C GLU A 49 -15.26 -16.51 -3.89
N GLY A 50 -16.57 -16.35 -4.03
CA GLY A 50 -17.53 -17.35 -3.55
C GLY A 50 -17.82 -17.29 -2.04
N THR A 51 -17.13 -16.43 -1.29
CA THR A 51 -17.45 -16.22 0.13
C THR A 51 -18.81 -15.54 0.26
N PRO A 52 -19.72 -16.02 1.12
CA PRO A 52 -20.97 -15.32 1.41
C PRO A 52 -20.70 -13.89 1.87
N ASN A 53 -21.52 -12.94 1.41
CA ASN A 53 -21.39 -11.52 1.71
C ASN A 53 -20.18 -10.80 1.10
N PHE A 54 -19.45 -11.41 0.14
CA PHE A 54 -18.43 -10.73 -0.65
C PHE A 54 -18.88 -10.60 -2.11
N HIS A 55 -18.98 -9.38 -2.62
CA HIS A 55 -19.53 -9.09 -3.95
C HIS A 55 -18.60 -8.17 -4.73
N LEU A 56 -18.33 -8.50 -5.99
CA LEU A 56 -17.52 -7.67 -6.87
C LEU A 56 -18.39 -6.96 -7.92
N HIS A 57 -18.09 -5.70 -8.18
CA HIS A 57 -18.78 -4.85 -9.13
C HIS A 57 -17.80 -4.15 -10.06
N TYR A 58 -18.19 -4.01 -11.32
CA TYR A 58 -17.44 -3.21 -12.28
C TYR A 58 -17.84 -1.74 -12.19
N ALA A 59 -16.90 -0.87 -11.84
CA ALA A 59 -17.00 0.59 -11.92
C ALA A 59 -15.59 1.19 -12.03
N ASP A 60 -15.50 2.47 -12.37
CA ASP A 60 -14.24 3.20 -12.52
C ASP A 60 -14.34 4.57 -11.86
N MET A 61 -13.25 5.01 -11.19
CA MET A 61 -13.17 6.34 -10.57
C MET A 61 -13.28 7.48 -11.60
N GLY A 62 -12.97 7.19 -12.87
CA GLY A 62 -13.13 8.10 -14.00
C GLY A 62 -14.57 8.17 -14.55
N ASP A 63 -15.49 7.30 -14.11
CA ASP A 63 -16.87 7.22 -14.63
C ASP A 63 -17.90 7.51 -13.54
N SER A 64 -18.35 8.77 -13.49
CA SER A 64 -19.35 9.24 -12.53
C SER A 64 -20.65 8.44 -12.56
N MET A 65 -21.13 8.06 -13.77
CA MET A 65 -22.40 7.38 -13.91
C MET A 65 -22.36 5.95 -13.38
N SER A 66 -21.23 5.25 -13.59
CA SER A 66 -21.03 3.90 -13.02
C SER A 66 -21.04 3.93 -11.49
N LEU A 67 -20.40 4.94 -10.89
CA LEU A 67 -20.36 5.14 -9.44
C LEU A 67 -21.76 5.49 -8.87
N VAL A 68 -22.47 6.43 -9.48
CA VAL A 68 -23.85 6.81 -9.07
C VAL A 68 -24.78 5.59 -9.10
N LYS A 69 -24.77 4.83 -10.19
CA LYS A 69 -25.60 3.63 -10.31
C LYS A 69 -25.24 2.56 -9.28
N LEU A 70 -23.94 2.37 -9.02
CA LEU A 70 -23.49 1.37 -8.08
C LEU A 70 -23.83 1.74 -6.64
N VAL A 71 -23.58 2.98 -6.23
CA VAL A 71 -23.95 3.48 -4.89
C VAL A 71 -25.48 3.37 -4.69
N GLY A 72 -26.28 3.74 -5.70
CA GLY A 72 -27.73 3.58 -5.67
C GLY A 72 -28.21 2.13 -5.57
N LYS A 73 -27.49 1.19 -6.19
CA LYS A 73 -27.81 -0.25 -6.11
C LYS A 73 -27.42 -0.87 -4.76
N VAL A 74 -26.23 -0.53 -4.25
CA VAL A 74 -25.65 -1.14 -3.04
C VAL A 74 -26.21 -0.52 -1.77
N GLN A 75 -26.53 0.79 -1.78
CA GLN A 75 -26.98 1.55 -0.59
C GLN A 75 -26.02 1.35 0.60
N PRO A 76 -24.72 1.66 0.45
CA PRO A 76 -23.73 1.37 1.47
C PRO A 76 -23.94 2.20 2.73
N THR A 77 -23.69 1.60 3.89
CA THR A 77 -23.59 2.32 5.17
C THR A 77 -22.20 2.91 5.40
N GLU A 78 -21.20 2.32 4.76
CA GLU A 78 -19.81 2.80 4.82
C GLU A 78 -19.16 2.67 3.44
N ILE A 79 -18.40 3.71 3.04
CA ILE A 79 -17.56 3.69 1.84
C ILE A 79 -16.11 3.87 2.26
N TYR A 80 -15.24 2.97 1.80
CA TYR A 80 -13.79 3.07 1.95
C TYR A 80 -13.18 3.37 0.58
N ASN A 81 -12.82 4.62 0.35
CA ASN A 81 -12.22 5.04 -0.90
C ASN A 81 -10.69 4.88 -0.86
N LEU A 82 -10.23 3.71 -1.35
CA LEU A 82 -8.83 3.32 -1.37
C LEU A 82 -8.25 3.31 -2.80
N ALA A 83 -9.08 3.49 -3.82
CA ALA A 83 -8.64 3.53 -5.21
C ALA A 83 -7.78 4.78 -5.48
N ALA A 84 -6.62 4.58 -6.05
CA ALA A 84 -5.70 5.64 -6.44
C ALA A 84 -4.71 5.17 -7.52
N GLN A 85 -4.14 6.11 -8.27
CA GLN A 85 -2.85 5.96 -8.90
C GLN A 85 -1.79 6.27 -7.82
N SER A 86 -1.33 5.26 -7.06
CA SER A 86 -0.54 5.45 -5.83
C SER A 86 0.98 5.48 -6.02
N HIS A 87 1.47 5.35 -7.25
CA HIS A 87 2.90 5.36 -7.53
C HIS A 87 3.39 6.78 -7.81
N VAL A 88 4.08 7.39 -6.85
CA VAL A 88 4.52 8.81 -6.93
C VAL A 88 5.30 9.11 -8.20
N GLN A 89 6.27 8.24 -8.60
CA GLN A 89 7.05 8.43 -9.81
C GLN A 89 6.17 8.48 -11.07
N VAL A 90 5.18 7.59 -11.19
CA VAL A 90 4.26 7.56 -12.33
C VAL A 90 3.43 8.84 -12.44
N SER A 91 3.20 9.55 -11.33
CA SER A 91 2.45 10.82 -11.39
C SER A 91 3.17 11.93 -12.17
N PHE A 92 4.50 11.87 -12.30
CA PHE A 92 5.25 12.79 -13.14
C PHE A 92 5.09 12.47 -14.63
N ASP A 93 4.89 11.18 -14.97
CA ASP A 93 4.70 10.74 -16.36
C ASP A 93 3.24 10.85 -16.80
N ALA A 94 2.29 10.71 -15.86
CA ALA A 94 0.85 10.72 -16.12
C ALA A 94 0.08 11.63 -15.14
N PRO A 95 0.36 12.96 -15.10
CA PRO A 95 -0.23 13.86 -14.11
C PRO A 95 -1.73 14.05 -14.26
N GLU A 96 -2.26 14.12 -15.49
CA GLU A 96 -3.70 14.26 -15.74
C GLU A 96 -4.49 13.03 -15.27
N PHE A 97 -4.02 11.84 -15.61
CA PHE A 97 -4.63 10.59 -15.14
C PHE A 97 -4.61 10.51 -13.60
N THR A 98 -3.49 10.91 -12.98
CA THR A 98 -3.37 10.95 -11.53
C THR A 98 -4.38 11.94 -10.92
N ALA A 99 -4.51 13.14 -11.49
CA ALA A 99 -5.48 14.13 -11.04
C ALA A 99 -6.95 13.65 -11.22
N ASP A 100 -7.26 13.02 -12.35
CA ASP A 100 -8.62 12.53 -12.63
C ASP A 100 -9.05 11.44 -11.63
N VAL A 101 -8.16 10.50 -11.32
CA VAL A 101 -8.45 9.39 -10.40
C VAL A 101 -8.38 9.83 -8.94
N ASP A 102 -7.30 10.50 -8.53
CA ASP A 102 -6.97 10.73 -7.12
C ASP A 102 -7.60 12.02 -6.56
N ALA A 103 -7.96 12.97 -7.41
CA ALA A 103 -8.65 14.20 -7.03
C ALA A 103 -10.12 14.15 -7.44
N VAL A 104 -10.42 14.19 -8.74
CA VAL A 104 -11.80 14.26 -9.24
C VAL A 104 -12.58 12.98 -8.92
N GLY A 105 -11.92 11.83 -8.88
CA GLY A 105 -12.52 10.56 -8.45
C GLY A 105 -13.11 10.62 -7.04
N VAL A 106 -12.46 11.34 -6.09
CA VAL A 106 -13.00 11.55 -4.73
C VAL A 106 -14.30 12.34 -4.80
N LEU A 107 -14.32 13.44 -5.56
CA LEU A 107 -15.53 14.24 -5.77
C LEU A 107 -16.68 13.39 -6.37
N ARG A 108 -16.37 12.51 -7.34
CA ARG A 108 -17.36 11.60 -7.94
C ARG A 108 -18.02 10.67 -6.92
N ILE A 109 -17.26 10.14 -5.95
CA ILE A 109 -17.82 9.33 -4.84
C ILE A 109 -18.74 10.17 -3.96
N LEU A 110 -18.32 11.37 -3.57
CA LEU A 110 -19.13 12.28 -2.75
C LEU A 110 -20.46 12.63 -3.45
N GLU A 111 -20.41 12.98 -4.74
CA GLU A 111 -21.60 13.27 -5.53
C GLU A 111 -22.47 12.02 -5.79
N ALA A 112 -21.88 10.83 -5.89
CA ALA A 112 -22.65 9.60 -5.98
C ALA A 112 -23.48 9.35 -4.71
N VAL A 113 -22.91 9.63 -3.53
CA VAL A 113 -23.64 9.53 -2.25
C VAL A 113 -24.76 10.56 -2.18
N ARG A 114 -24.51 11.82 -2.54
CA ARG A 114 -25.50 12.90 -2.54
C ARG A 114 -26.63 12.65 -3.55
N THR A 115 -26.29 12.25 -4.77
CA THR A 115 -27.28 11.94 -5.82
C THR A 115 -28.25 10.82 -5.40
N ASN A 116 -27.80 9.92 -4.53
CA ASN A 116 -28.61 8.82 -3.99
C ASN A 116 -29.25 9.14 -2.63
N HIS A 117 -29.14 10.38 -2.13
CA HIS A 117 -29.71 10.83 -0.85
C HIS A 117 -29.24 10.04 0.36
N LEU A 118 -27.93 9.68 0.37
CA LEU A 118 -27.28 8.90 1.45
C LEU A 118 -26.43 9.76 2.39
N GLU A 119 -26.46 11.08 2.28
CA GLU A 119 -25.60 12.02 3.01
C GLU A 119 -25.63 11.83 4.53
N LYS A 120 -26.78 11.40 5.06
CA LYS A 120 -26.98 11.22 6.50
C LYS A 120 -26.86 9.78 6.98
N THR A 121 -26.73 8.83 6.07
CA THR A 121 -26.75 7.40 6.39
C THR A 121 -25.47 6.67 5.99
N CYS A 122 -24.68 7.22 5.08
CA CYS A 122 -23.43 6.65 4.60
C CYS A 122 -22.23 7.42 5.16
N LYS A 123 -21.33 6.72 5.82
CA LYS A 123 -20.04 7.25 6.27
C LYS A 123 -18.97 7.00 5.23
N ILE A 124 -18.04 7.95 5.04
CA ILE A 124 -17.02 7.87 4.01
C ILE A 124 -15.62 7.99 4.64
N TYR A 125 -14.78 6.99 4.40
CA TYR A 125 -13.35 7.05 4.66
C TYR A 125 -12.60 7.33 3.35
N GLN A 126 -11.74 8.35 3.37
CA GLN A 126 -10.82 8.68 2.28
C GLN A 126 -9.39 8.32 2.67
N ALA A 127 -8.77 7.44 1.91
CA ALA A 127 -7.33 7.23 2.03
C ALA A 127 -6.60 8.47 1.52
N SER A 128 -6.02 9.24 2.45
CA SER A 128 -5.10 10.33 2.18
C SER A 128 -3.66 9.83 2.29
N THR A 129 -2.67 10.69 2.43
CA THR A 129 -1.26 10.30 2.38
C THR A 129 -0.37 11.26 3.13
N SER A 130 0.72 10.78 3.72
CA SER A 130 1.80 11.60 4.29
C SER A 130 2.54 12.46 3.24
N GLU A 131 2.42 12.13 1.95
CA GLU A 131 2.97 12.94 0.87
C GLU A 131 2.34 14.35 0.78
N LEU A 132 1.20 14.61 1.46
CA LEU A 132 0.65 15.95 1.61
C LEU A 132 1.63 16.91 2.28
N TYR A 133 2.42 16.42 3.25
CA TYR A 133 3.40 17.22 3.97
C TYR A 133 4.58 17.62 3.09
N GLY A 134 4.96 16.77 2.13
CA GLY A 134 5.90 17.05 1.05
C GLY A 134 7.22 17.65 1.53
N LYS A 135 7.43 18.94 1.26
CA LYS A 135 8.56 19.71 1.81
C LYS A 135 8.26 20.04 3.26
N VAL A 136 8.59 19.12 4.14
CA VAL A 136 8.21 19.10 5.56
C VAL A 136 8.69 20.35 6.28
N GLU A 137 7.79 21.01 7.01
CA GLU A 137 8.08 22.24 7.79
C GLU A 137 8.35 21.94 9.28
N GLU A 138 7.79 20.84 9.79
CA GLU A 138 7.98 20.40 11.19
C GLU A 138 7.98 18.88 11.32
N VAL A 139 8.59 18.35 12.36
CA VAL A 139 8.66 16.92 12.69
C VAL A 139 8.42 16.69 14.18
N PRO A 140 7.68 15.64 14.58
CA PRO A 140 6.88 14.77 13.73
C PRO A 140 5.65 15.50 13.15
N GLN A 141 5.12 14.99 12.01
CA GLN A 141 3.94 15.57 11.37
C GLN A 141 2.65 15.07 12.04
N ASN A 142 1.72 15.98 12.27
CA ASN A 142 0.38 15.70 12.81
C ASN A 142 -0.71 16.35 11.95
N GLU A 143 -1.97 16.27 12.39
CA GLU A 143 -3.13 16.78 11.64
C GLU A 143 -3.15 18.31 11.47
N ASN A 144 -2.33 19.05 12.22
CA ASN A 144 -2.22 20.52 12.17
C ASN A 144 -0.98 20.99 11.39
N THR A 145 -0.05 20.09 11.08
CA THR A 145 1.15 20.39 10.31
C THR A 145 0.77 20.92 8.92
N PRO A 146 1.31 22.06 8.47
CA PRO A 146 1.01 22.61 7.16
C PRO A 146 1.38 21.63 6.03
N PHE A 147 0.52 21.56 5.01
CA PHE A 147 0.78 20.78 3.82
C PHE A 147 1.58 21.56 2.79
N HIS A 148 2.59 20.94 2.22
CA HIS A 148 3.42 21.48 1.15
C HIS A 148 3.70 20.38 0.12
N PRO A 149 2.69 19.96 -0.68
CA PRO A 149 2.82 18.82 -1.60
C PRO A 149 3.98 19.00 -2.57
N TYR A 150 4.71 17.92 -2.84
CA TYR A 150 5.96 17.97 -3.59
C TYR A 150 6.00 16.96 -4.76
N SER A 151 4.81 16.60 -5.28
CA SER A 151 4.61 15.78 -6.47
C SER A 151 3.21 15.98 -7.05
N PRO A 152 2.96 15.68 -8.35
CA PRO A 152 1.61 15.69 -8.92
C PRO A 152 0.63 14.78 -8.16
N TYR A 153 1.10 13.63 -7.68
CA TYR A 153 0.35 12.73 -6.80
C TYR A 153 -0.09 13.44 -5.51
N ALA A 154 0.85 14.07 -4.81
CA ALA A 154 0.56 14.77 -3.57
C ALA A 154 -0.44 15.92 -3.76
N VAL A 155 -0.34 16.67 -4.87
CA VAL A 155 -1.30 17.74 -5.22
C VAL A 155 -2.70 17.17 -5.46
N ALA A 156 -2.83 16.06 -6.19
CA ALA A 156 -4.11 15.40 -6.42
C ALA A 156 -4.73 14.89 -5.11
N LYS A 157 -3.93 14.27 -4.24
CA LYS A 157 -4.38 13.81 -2.92
C LYS A 157 -4.73 14.96 -1.99
N LEU A 158 -4.06 16.12 -2.12
CA LEU A 158 -4.41 17.33 -1.36
C LEU A 158 -5.80 17.85 -1.74
N TYR A 159 -6.14 17.86 -3.03
CA TYR A 159 -7.52 18.16 -3.45
C TYR A 159 -8.50 17.19 -2.79
N GLY A 160 -8.22 15.88 -2.84
CA GLY A 160 -9.05 14.85 -2.22
C GLY A 160 -9.26 15.09 -0.71
N PHE A 161 -8.20 15.47 0.01
CA PHE A 161 -8.29 15.81 1.44
C PHE A 161 -9.22 17.01 1.69
N TRP A 162 -9.03 18.10 0.94
CA TRP A 162 -9.81 19.32 1.15
C TRP A 162 -11.27 19.18 0.72
N ILE A 163 -11.55 18.45 -0.35
CA ILE A 163 -12.95 18.25 -0.80
C ILE A 163 -13.73 17.37 0.19
N ILE A 164 -13.10 16.41 0.86
CA ILE A 164 -13.70 15.65 1.97
C ILE A 164 -14.07 16.58 3.11
N LYS A 165 -13.17 17.47 3.50
CA LYS A 165 -13.41 18.46 4.56
C LYS A 165 -14.53 19.42 4.19
N GLU A 166 -14.53 19.94 2.96
CA GLU A 166 -15.59 20.83 2.45
C GLU A 166 -16.97 20.15 2.50
N TYR A 167 -17.08 18.89 2.06
CA TYR A 167 -18.36 18.18 2.08
C TYR A 167 -18.84 17.84 3.50
N ARG A 168 -17.93 17.61 4.42
CA ARG A 168 -18.23 17.48 5.85
C ARG A 168 -18.85 18.76 6.41
N GLU A 169 -18.27 19.92 6.09
CA GLU A 169 -18.69 21.22 6.62
C GLU A 169 -19.95 21.77 5.90
N ALA A 170 -19.98 21.69 4.57
CA ALA A 170 -21.06 22.27 3.76
C ALA A 170 -22.35 21.43 3.77
N TYR A 171 -22.24 20.09 3.83
CA TYR A 171 -23.39 19.19 3.70
C TYR A 171 -23.65 18.35 4.95
N ASP A 172 -22.85 18.54 6.01
CA ASP A 172 -22.93 17.76 7.25
C ASP A 172 -22.89 16.25 6.98
N MET A 173 -21.98 15.84 6.08
CA MET A 173 -21.70 14.45 5.75
C MET A 173 -20.70 13.87 6.73
N PHE A 174 -20.87 12.59 7.09
CA PHE A 174 -19.86 11.89 7.87
C PHE A 174 -18.75 11.41 6.94
N CYS A 175 -17.76 12.26 6.68
CA CYS A 175 -16.61 11.92 5.87
C CYS A 175 -15.30 12.33 6.55
N CYS A 176 -14.30 11.42 6.49
CA CYS A 176 -13.04 11.51 7.21
C CYS A 176 -11.88 11.14 6.29
N SER A 177 -10.73 11.77 6.50
CA SER A 177 -9.48 11.39 5.86
C SER A 177 -8.53 10.71 6.85
N GLY A 178 -7.98 9.55 6.47
CA GLY A 178 -6.79 9.00 7.13
C GLY A 178 -5.53 9.47 6.40
N ILE A 179 -4.66 10.22 7.07
CA ILE A 179 -3.38 10.68 6.54
C ILE A 179 -2.38 9.54 6.77
N LEU A 180 -2.33 8.64 5.78
CA LEU A 180 -1.56 7.40 5.87
C LEU A 180 -0.08 7.66 5.66
N PHE A 181 0.72 7.24 6.63
CA PHE A 181 2.16 7.04 6.44
C PHE A 181 2.41 5.71 5.74
N ASN A 182 3.67 5.44 5.40
CA ASN A 182 3.99 4.24 4.64
C ASN A 182 3.56 2.97 5.39
N HIS A 183 2.82 2.11 4.75
CA HIS A 183 2.37 0.84 5.31
C HIS A 183 2.52 -0.26 4.29
N GLU A 184 3.13 -1.32 4.74
CA GLU A 184 3.70 -2.35 3.91
C GLU A 184 3.15 -3.73 4.28
N SER A 185 3.31 -4.67 3.40
CA SER A 185 2.99 -6.07 3.66
C SER A 185 3.55 -6.98 2.56
N GLU A 186 3.37 -8.27 2.74
CA GLU A 186 3.58 -9.28 1.72
C GLU A 186 2.68 -9.10 0.46
N ARG A 187 1.65 -8.23 0.55
CA ARG A 187 0.77 -7.86 -0.58
C ARG A 187 1.12 -6.52 -1.21
N ARG A 188 2.19 -5.85 -0.77
CA ARG A 188 2.65 -4.60 -1.40
C ARG A 188 2.98 -4.80 -2.87
N GLY A 189 2.74 -3.78 -3.71
CA GLY A 189 3.17 -3.81 -5.11
C GLY A 189 4.68 -3.98 -5.24
N GLU A 190 5.14 -4.83 -6.16
CA GLU A 190 6.55 -5.22 -6.30
C GLU A 190 7.49 -4.06 -6.73
N THR A 191 6.92 -2.97 -7.25
CA THR A 191 7.68 -1.76 -7.65
C THR A 191 7.97 -0.80 -6.50
N PHE A 192 7.33 -0.98 -5.34
CA PHE A 192 7.59 -0.17 -4.14
C PHE A 192 8.87 -0.63 -3.44
N VAL A 193 9.60 0.34 -2.88
CA VAL A 193 10.97 0.13 -2.36
C VAL A 193 11.08 -1.04 -1.39
N THR A 194 10.18 -1.16 -0.43
CA THR A 194 10.17 -2.23 0.58
C THR A 194 10.00 -3.60 -0.06
N ARG A 195 9.00 -3.77 -0.93
CA ARG A 195 8.77 -5.04 -1.62
C ARG A 195 9.87 -5.35 -2.64
N LYS A 196 10.41 -4.33 -3.31
CA LYS A 196 11.58 -4.48 -4.18
C LYS A 196 12.78 -5.04 -3.41
N ILE A 197 13.00 -4.58 -2.17
CA ILE A 197 14.09 -5.05 -1.31
C ILE A 197 13.86 -6.51 -0.89
N THR A 198 12.67 -6.86 -0.38
CA THR A 198 12.38 -8.21 0.14
C THR A 198 12.42 -9.26 -0.97
N LEU A 199 11.86 -8.95 -2.15
CA LEU A 199 11.96 -9.81 -3.33
C LEU A 199 13.40 -9.98 -3.82
N ALA A 200 14.20 -8.90 -3.85
CA ALA A 200 15.60 -8.99 -4.25
C ALA A 200 16.41 -9.83 -3.27
N ALA A 201 16.23 -9.63 -1.96
CA ALA A 201 16.90 -10.46 -0.94
C ALA A 201 16.57 -11.95 -1.13
N ALA A 202 15.28 -12.27 -1.36
CA ALA A 202 14.84 -13.63 -1.63
C ALA A 202 15.42 -14.21 -2.94
N ARG A 203 15.44 -13.42 -4.01
CA ARG A 203 16.00 -13.84 -5.31
C ARG A 203 17.51 -14.04 -5.25
N ILE A 204 18.24 -13.15 -4.56
CA ILE A 204 19.69 -13.25 -4.38
C ILE A 204 20.04 -14.49 -3.55
N ALA A 205 19.33 -14.73 -2.45
CA ALA A 205 19.51 -15.93 -1.63
C ALA A 205 19.21 -17.24 -2.40
N GLN A 206 18.44 -17.19 -3.47
CA GLN A 206 18.11 -18.34 -4.31
C GLN A 206 18.86 -18.35 -5.66
N GLY A 207 19.85 -17.48 -5.85
CA GLY A 207 20.67 -17.40 -7.06
C GLY A 207 19.91 -16.95 -8.32
N LYS A 208 18.84 -16.15 -8.16
CA LYS A 208 17.98 -15.64 -9.24
C LYS A 208 18.26 -14.18 -9.62
N GLN A 209 19.06 -13.50 -8.82
CA GLN A 209 19.43 -12.12 -9.01
C GLN A 209 20.83 -11.89 -8.40
N ASP A 210 21.64 -11.06 -9.05
CA ASP A 210 23.00 -10.79 -8.60
C ASP A 210 23.08 -9.58 -7.66
N CYS A 211 22.32 -8.51 -7.96
CA CYS A 211 22.39 -7.24 -7.23
C CYS A 211 21.05 -6.53 -7.20
N LEU A 212 20.77 -5.84 -6.09
CA LEU A 212 19.65 -4.90 -5.89
C LEU A 212 20.16 -3.48 -6.11
N TYR A 213 19.47 -2.70 -6.94
CA TYR A 213 19.77 -1.29 -7.14
C TYR A 213 18.73 -0.42 -6.45
N LEU A 214 19.18 0.52 -5.61
CA LEU A 214 18.34 1.44 -4.84
C LEU A 214 18.73 2.89 -5.12
N GLY A 215 17.90 3.84 -4.68
CA GLY A 215 18.20 5.26 -4.62
C GLY A 215 18.87 5.63 -3.28
N ASN A 216 18.41 6.76 -2.69
CA ASN A 216 18.95 7.25 -1.43
C ASN A 216 18.67 6.29 -0.27
N LEU A 217 19.74 5.72 0.29
CA LEU A 217 19.69 4.77 1.41
C LEU A 217 19.42 5.43 2.77
N ASP A 218 19.67 6.74 2.88
CA ASP A 218 19.44 7.53 4.10
C ASP A 218 18.03 8.10 4.22
N SER A 219 17.18 7.91 3.22
CA SER A 219 15.79 8.35 3.29
C SER A 219 15.09 7.70 4.48
N LEU A 220 14.49 8.56 5.34
CA LEU A 220 13.77 8.16 6.54
C LEU A 220 12.27 8.00 6.24
N ARG A 221 11.71 6.89 6.65
CA ARG A 221 10.27 6.60 6.51
C ARG A 221 9.72 5.96 7.78
N ASP A 222 8.49 6.29 8.08
CA ASP A 222 7.68 5.61 9.09
C ASP A 222 6.95 4.47 8.36
N TRP A 223 7.30 3.21 8.66
CA TRP A 223 6.71 2.02 8.04
C TRP A 223 5.92 1.19 9.03
N GLY A 224 4.63 1.02 8.79
CA GLY A 224 3.76 0.14 9.55
C GLY A 224 3.25 -1.06 8.75
N TYR A 225 2.53 -1.96 9.40
CA TYR A 225 1.92 -3.12 8.78
C TYR A 225 0.52 -2.81 8.28
N ALA A 226 0.22 -3.13 7.03
CA ALA A 226 -1.05 -2.77 6.39
C ALA A 226 -2.29 -3.33 7.12
N LYS A 227 -2.20 -4.50 7.76
CA LYS A 227 -3.30 -5.06 8.56
C LYS A 227 -3.63 -4.19 9.78
N ASP A 228 -2.64 -3.60 10.42
CA ASP A 228 -2.85 -2.72 11.58
C ASP A 228 -3.51 -1.41 11.11
N TYR A 229 -3.15 -0.94 9.90
CA TYR A 229 -3.69 0.28 9.31
C TYR A 229 -5.16 0.14 8.89
N VAL A 230 -5.59 -1.00 8.34
CA VAL A 230 -7.00 -1.19 7.96
C VAL A 230 -7.92 -1.24 9.19
N GLU A 231 -7.42 -1.69 10.34
CA GLU A 231 -8.15 -1.57 11.60
C GLU A 231 -8.39 -0.10 11.96
N CYS A 232 -7.37 0.76 11.83
CA CYS A 232 -7.51 2.20 12.07
C CYS A 232 -8.52 2.85 11.11
N MET A 233 -8.49 2.48 9.83
CA MET A 233 -9.47 2.96 8.84
C MET A 233 -10.92 2.67 9.30
N TRP A 234 -11.16 1.47 9.81
CA TRP A 234 -12.46 1.10 10.35
C TRP A 234 -12.79 1.89 11.61
N LEU A 235 -11.87 1.99 12.57
CA LEU A 235 -12.06 2.74 13.84
C LEU A 235 -12.43 4.20 13.58
N ILE A 236 -11.85 4.85 12.58
CA ILE A 236 -12.18 6.24 12.19
C ILE A 236 -13.66 6.36 11.84
N LEU A 237 -14.24 5.42 11.12
CA LEU A 237 -15.68 5.45 10.79
C LEU A 237 -16.58 5.03 11.97
N GLN A 238 -16.05 4.36 13.00
CA GLN A 238 -16.79 4.05 14.22
C GLN A 238 -16.75 5.20 15.24
N HIS A 239 -15.91 6.22 15.02
CA HIS A 239 -15.86 7.38 15.91
C HIS A 239 -17.18 8.17 15.88
N LYS A 240 -17.47 8.90 16.96
CA LYS A 240 -18.77 9.62 17.10
C LYS A 240 -18.88 10.84 16.19
N THR A 241 -17.76 11.49 15.92
CA THR A 241 -17.67 12.72 15.13
C THR A 241 -16.72 12.51 13.95
N PRO A 242 -17.03 13.06 12.75
CA PRO A 242 -16.12 12.96 11.61
C PRO A 242 -14.89 13.84 11.83
N GLU A 243 -13.72 13.21 11.89
CA GLU A 243 -12.41 13.87 12.04
C GLU A 243 -11.38 13.21 11.16
N ASP A 244 -10.31 13.95 10.83
CA ASP A 244 -9.16 13.44 10.11
C ASP A 244 -8.09 12.96 11.09
N PHE A 245 -7.35 11.89 10.74
CA PHE A 245 -6.36 11.27 11.62
C PHE A 245 -5.07 10.95 10.88
N VAL A 246 -3.93 11.24 11.50
CA VAL A 246 -2.64 10.68 11.11
C VAL A 246 -2.61 9.21 11.50
N ILE A 247 -2.25 8.35 10.53
CA ILE A 247 -2.07 6.91 10.73
C ILE A 247 -0.60 6.60 10.44
N ALA A 248 0.19 6.43 11.51
CA ALA A 248 1.63 6.24 11.50
C ALA A 248 2.06 5.37 12.67
N THR A 249 3.27 4.81 12.63
CA THR A 249 3.82 4.06 13.78
C THR A 249 4.45 4.99 14.83
N GLY A 250 4.86 6.18 14.44
CA GLY A 250 5.62 7.12 15.27
C GLY A 250 7.11 6.78 15.33
N VAL A 251 7.59 5.84 14.54
CA VAL A 251 9.01 5.42 14.49
C VAL A 251 9.51 5.45 13.05
N GLN A 252 10.70 6.02 12.87
CA GLN A 252 11.35 6.10 11.57
C GLN A 252 12.49 5.09 11.43
N HIS A 253 12.66 4.62 10.22
CA HIS A 253 13.80 3.78 9.81
C HIS A 253 14.34 4.25 8.46
N THR A 254 15.63 4.02 8.22
CA THR A 254 16.26 4.28 6.93
C THR A 254 16.00 3.14 5.94
N VAL A 255 16.12 3.43 4.64
CA VAL A 255 16.10 2.40 3.60
C VAL A 255 17.24 1.39 3.80
N ARG A 256 18.40 1.86 4.30
CA ARG A 256 19.54 1.00 4.65
C ARG A 256 19.20 0.00 5.76
N GLU A 257 18.54 0.45 6.84
CA GLU A 257 18.11 -0.44 7.93
C GLU A 257 17.12 -1.49 7.42
N PHE A 258 16.14 -1.08 6.60
CA PHE A 258 15.19 -2.01 6.00
C PHE A 258 15.91 -3.05 5.12
N ALA A 259 16.85 -2.62 4.27
CA ALA A 259 17.62 -3.53 3.42
C ALA A 259 18.48 -4.49 4.25
N SER A 260 19.20 -3.97 5.25
CA SER A 260 20.02 -4.80 6.15
C SER A 260 19.21 -5.89 6.82
N LEU A 261 18.06 -5.52 7.36
CA LEU A 261 17.16 -6.45 8.05
C LEU A 261 16.52 -7.47 7.09
N ALA A 262 16.15 -7.03 5.87
CA ALA A 262 15.61 -7.93 4.86
C ALA A 262 16.63 -8.99 4.41
N PHE A 263 17.87 -8.60 4.19
CA PHE A 263 18.94 -9.53 3.86
C PHE A 263 19.27 -10.46 5.04
N HIS A 264 19.28 -9.94 6.28
CA HIS A 264 19.45 -10.77 7.48
C HIS A 264 18.42 -11.91 7.52
N TYR A 265 17.12 -11.61 7.34
CA TYR A 265 16.06 -12.65 7.32
C TYR A 265 16.14 -13.58 6.11
N ALA A 266 16.80 -13.17 5.02
CA ALA A 266 17.14 -14.04 3.90
C ALA A 266 18.41 -14.89 4.15
N GLY A 267 19.04 -14.77 5.32
CA GLY A 267 20.23 -15.51 5.72
C GLY A 267 21.56 -14.90 5.24
N ILE A 268 21.57 -13.62 4.93
CA ILE A 268 22.72 -12.87 4.39
C ILE A 268 23.00 -11.65 5.28
N GLU A 269 24.20 -11.58 5.88
CA GLU A 269 24.64 -10.40 6.63
C GLU A 269 25.36 -9.43 5.70
N LEU A 270 24.95 -8.16 5.74
CA LEU A 270 25.57 -7.09 4.95
C LEU A 270 26.53 -6.26 5.78
N ARG A 271 27.64 -5.83 5.16
CA ARG A 271 28.43 -4.68 5.57
C ARG A 271 28.34 -3.61 4.50
N TRP A 272 28.31 -2.36 4.91
CA TRP A 272 28.20 -1.22 4.01
C TRP A 272 29.55 -0.57 3.78
N GLU A 273 29.85 -0.23 2.54
CA GLU A 273 31.08 0.45 2.13
C GLU A 273 30.77 1.57 1.16
N GLY A 274 31.54 2.67 1.22
CA GLY A 274 31.29 3.87 0.43
C GLY A 274 30.26 4.80 1.05
N GLN A 275 29.87 5.85 0.30
CA GLN A 275 28.87 6.82 0.69
C GLN A 275 28.12 7.34 -0.54
N GLY A 276 26.85 7.74 -0.39
CA GLY A 276 26.03 8.32 -1.46
C GLY A 276 25.91 7.37 -2.65
N ILE A 277 26.29 7.84 -3.84
CA ILE A 277 26.16 7.06 -5.08
C ILE A 277 27.14 5.87 -5.15
N ASP A 278 28.26 5.94 -4.44
CA ASP A 278 29.28 4.89 -4.40
C ASP A 278 29.03 3.85 -3.31
N GLU A 279 27.97 4.02 -2.52
CA GLU A 279 27.63 3.13 -1.40
C GLU A 279 27.18 1.75 -1.89
N LYS A 280 27.69 0.70 -1.23
CA LYS A 280 27.46 -0.71 -1.58
C LYS A 280 27.20 -1.54 -0.34
N GLY A 281 26.23 -2.44 -0.44
CA GLY A 281 26.03 -3.54 0.52
C GLY A 281 26.76 -4.79 0.03
N ILE A 282 27.74 -5.21 0.82
CA ILE A 282 28.62 -6.36 0.51
C ILE A 282 28.28 -7.47 1.51
N VAL A 283 28.22 -8.71 1.03
CA VAL A 283 27.98 -9.87 1.89
C VAL A 283 29.15 -10.08 2.84
N ALA A 284 28.92 -9.91 4.12
CA ALA A 284 29.90 -10.12 5.19
C ALA A 284 29.95 -11.58 5.63
N SER A 285 28.79 -12.19 5.82
CA SER A 285 28.63 -13.60 6.21
C SER A 285 27.26 -14.13 5.77
N VAL A 286 27.08 -15.44 5.84
CA VAL A 286 25.83 -16.12 5.52
C VAL A 286 25.51 -17.16 6.57
N SER A 287 24.22 -17.35 6.87
CA SER A 287 23.76 -18.38 7.82
C SER A 287 23.73 -19.79 7.20
N ASN A 288 23.49 -19.88 5.88
CA ASN A 288 23.47 -21.13 5.14
C ASN A 288 24.77 -21.33 4.37
N PRO A 289 25.56 -22.40 4.63
CA PRO A 289 26.82 -22.67 3.91
C PRO A 289 26.69 -22.73 2.39
N SER A 290 25.52 -23.09 1.84
CA SER A 290 25.29 -23.10 0.39
C SER A 290 25.43 -21.71 -0.27
N LEU A 291 25.28 -20.65 0.52
CA LEU A 291 25.42 -19.25 0.10
C LEU A 291 26.84 -18.70 0.25
N SER A 292 27.83 -19.52 0.70
CA SER A 292 29.21 -19.05 0.94
C SER A 292 29.86 -18.41 -0.28
N HIS A 293 29.41 -18.77 -1.47
CA HIS A 293 29.90 -18.20 -2.74
C HIS A 293 29.51 -16.71 -2.93
N LEU A 294 28.60 -16.19 -2.09
CA LEU A 294 28.18 -14.79 -2.08
C LEU A 294 29.09 -13.92 -1.21
N ILE A 295 29.85 -14.49 -0.27
CA ILE A 295 30.71 -13.72 0.65
C ILE A 295 31.70 -12.86 -0.15
N GLY A 296 31.76 -11.57 0.20
CA GLY A 296 32.55 -10.55 -0.48
C GLY A 296 31.94 -9.98 -1.75
N LYS A 297 30.79 -10.50 -2.23
CA LYS A 297 30.10 -9.92 -3.39
C LYS A 297 29.27 -8.70 -3.00
N THR A 298 29.21 -7.73 -3.90
CA THR A 298 28.25 -6.61 -3.81
C THR A 298 26.88 -7.10 -4.23
N VAL A 299 25.90 -7.03 -3.32
CA VAL A 299 24.52 -7.45 -3.56
C VAL A 299 23.52 -6.30 -3.46
N VAL A 300 23.95 -5.14 -2.97
CA VAL A 300 23.20 -3.89 -3.02
C VAL A 300 24.10 -2.79 -3.57
N ALA A 301 23.58 -1.94 -4.46
CA ALA A 301 24.30 -0.77 -4.97
C ALA A 301 23.32 0.40 -5.15
N VAL A 302 23.84 1.62 -5.04
CA VAL A 302 23.07 2.84 -5.32
C VAL A 302 23.12 3.14 -6.81
N SER A 303 22.01 3.65 -7.37
CA SER A 303 21.90 4.06 -8.77
C SER A 303 21.10 5.36 -8.90
N GLU A 304 21.62 6.32 -9.67
CA GLU A 304 20.96 7.59 -9.96
C GLU A 304 19.60 7.42 -10.65
N ALA A 305 19.40 6.33 -11.39
CA ALA A 305 18.13 6.02 -12.06
C ALA A 305 16.94 5.89 -11.08
N PHE A 306 17.19 5.70 -9.78
CA PHE A 306 16.18 5.59 -8.74
C PHE A 306 16.03 6.85 -7.86
N TYR A 307 16.71 7.95 -8.23
CA TYR A 307 16.44 9.27 -7.62
C TYR A 307 15.25 9.93 -8.30
N ARG A 308 14.39 10.54 -7.50
CA ARG A 308 13.23 11.30 -8.01
C ARG A 308 13.62 12.73 -8.32
N PRO A 309 12.92 13.42 -9.25
CA PRO A 309 13.12 14.85 -9.51
C PRO A 309 12.96 15.70 -8.24
N THR A 310 12.02 15.32 -7.38
CA THR A 310 11.81 15.85 -6.03
C THR A 310 11.58 14.68 -5.10
N ASP A 311 12.32 14.60 -4.00
CA ASP A 311 12.18 13.54 -3.01
C ASP A 311 11.87 14.12 -1.64
N VAL A 312 10.96 13.45 -0.93
CA VAL A 312 10.64 13.79 0.46
C VAL A 312 11.64 13.05 1.34
N VAL A 313 12.45 13.80 2.06
CA VAL A 313 13.58 13.23 2.84
C VAL A 313 13.10 12.66 4.17
N ASN A 314 12.08 13.28 4.80
CA ASN A 314 11.69 12.98 6.17
C ASN A 314 10.17 12.92 6.33
N LEU A 315 9.64 11.71 6.46
CA LEU A 315 8.25 11.47 6.82
C LEU A 315 8.19 10.75 8.16
N TRP A 316 7.77 11.47 9.20
CA TRP A 316 7.65 10.98 10.57
C TRP A 316 6.31 11.39 11.17
N GLY A 317 5.40 10.45 11.30
CA GLY A 317 4.03 10.72 11.74
C GLY A 317 3.89 10.72 13.27
N ASP A 318 3.01 11.58 13.78
CA ASP A 318 2.56 11.56 15.18
C ASP A 318 1.18 10.89 15.28
N PRO A 319 1.07 9.62 15.73
CA PRO A 319 -0.20 8.91 15.86
C PRO A 319 -1.00 9.25 17.11
N THR A 320 -0.56 10.18 17.93
CA THR A 320 -1.12 10.47 19.27
C THR A 320 -2.63 10.69 19.25
N LYS A 321 -3.15 11.38 18.25
CA LYS A 321 -4.60 11.61 18.12
C LYS A 321 -5.36 10.32 17.89
N ALA A 322 -4.89 9.46 16.98
CA ALA A 322 -5.49 8.16 16.70
C ALA A 322 -5.43 7.24 17.93
N GLN A 323 -4.31 7.21 18.63
CA GLN A 323 -4.16 6.45 19.88
C GLN A 323 -5.17 6.91 20.93
N ASN A 324 -5.24 8.20 21.20
CA ASN A 324 -6.06 8.74 22.29
C ASN A 324 -7.56 8.71 22.00
N LYS A 325 -7.98 9.01 20.76
CA LYS A 325 -9.40 9.11 20.41
C LYS A 325 -10.01 7.79 19.92
N LEU A 326 -9.22 6.96 19.26
CA LEU A 326 -9.69 5.70 18.66
C LEU A 326 -9.29 4.48 19.47
N GLY A 327 -8.32 4.60 20.40
CA GLY A 327 -7.74 3.47 21.10
C GLY A 327 -6.88 2.58 20.21
N TRP A 328 -6.46 3.10 19.04
CA TRP A 328 -5.65 2.34 18.08
C TRP A 328 -4.22 2.16 18.59
N ASN A 329 -3.67 0.95 18.43
CA ASN A 329 -2.26 0.67 18.72
C ASN A 329 -1.44 0.63 17.43
N PRO A 330 -0.62 1.65 17.13
CA PRO A 330 0.15 1.73 15.88
C PRO A 330 1.31 0.73 15.80
N GLN A 331 1.67 0.07 16.89
CA GLN A 331 2.80 -0.86 17.00
C GLN A 331 2.34 -2.28 17.37
N THR A 332 1.17 -2.69 16.91
CA THR A 332 0.71 -4.09 17.05
C THR A 332 1.70 -5.04 16.38
N THR A 333 2.21 -4.65 15.21
CA THR A 333 3.30 -5.35 14.50
C THR A 333 4.54 -4.47 14.52
N SER A 334 5.67 -4.97 15.04
CA SER A 334 6.94 -4.23 15.05
C SER A 334 7.56 -4.14 13.65
N PHE A 335 8.51 -3.20 13.48
CA PHE A 335 9.25 -3.06 12.23
C PHE A 335 9.98 -4.36 11.84
N GLU A 336 10.62 -5.02 12.79
CA GLU A 336 11.34 -6.28 12.58
C GLU A 336 10.37 -7.39 12.16
N GLN A 337 9.20 -7.48 12.81
CA GLN A 337 8.17 -8.46 12.45
C GLN A 337 7.62 -8.20 11.05
N LEU A 338 7.38 -6.93 10.68
CA LEU A 338 6.95 -6.55 9.35
C LEU A 338 7.93 -7.03 8.27
N VAL A 339 9.23 -6.71 8.42
CA VAL A 339 10.25 -7.11 7.46
C VAL A 339 10.36 -8.64 7.39
N GLN A 340 10.31 -9.32 8.53
CA GLN A 340 10.35 -10.79 8.60
C GLN A 340 9.16 -11.44 7.87
N ILE A 341 7.94 -10.93 8.07
CA ILE A 341 6.73 -11.40 7.38
C ILE A 341 6.91 -11.27 5.87
N MET A 342 7.35 -10.11 5.40
CA MET A 342 7.55 -9.83 3.97
C MET A 342 8.61 -10.74 3.36
N VAL A 343 9.77 -10.88 4.00
CA VAL A 343 10.86 -11.74 3.51
C VAL A 343 10.46 -13.21 3.49
N ASN A 344 9.83 -13.71 4.55
CA ASN A 344 9.39 -15.11 4.62
C ASN A 344 8.41 -15.45 3.49
N HIS A 345 7.45 -14.56 3.22
CA HIS A 345 6.54 -14.72 2.10
C HIS A 345 7.28 -14.73 0.76
N ASP A 346 8.22 -13.79 0.55
CA ASP A 346 8.93 -13.67 -0.73
C ASP A 346 9.91 -14.82 -0.96
N MET A 347 10.52 -15.35 0.08
CA MET A 347 11.33 -16.58 0.00
C MET A 347 10.50 -17.77 -0.51
N GLN A 348 9.26 -17.92 0.01
CA GLN A 348 8.34 -18.98 -0.44
C GLN A 348 7.86 -18.72 -1.88
N LYS A 349 7.48 -17.49 -2.22
CA LYS A 349 7.03 -17.11 -3.56
C LYS A 349 8.10 -17.40 -4.61
N VAL A 350 9.34 -16.96 -4.38
CA VAL A 350 10.45 -17.16 -5.33
C VAL A 350 10.78 -18.65 -5.51
N ALA A 351 10.68 -19.45 -4.44
CA ALA A 351 10.86 -20.89 -4.52
C ALA A 351 9.75 -21.56 -5.33
N ALA A 352 8.48 -21.19 -5.10
CA ALA A 352 7.33 -21.73 -5.83
C ALA A 352 7.37 -21.36 -7.33
N ASP A 353 7.71 -20.12 -7.65
CA ASP A 353 7.86 -19.64 -9.03
C ASP A 353 8.95 -20.43 -9.79
N HIS A 354 10.03 -20.80 -9.10
CA HIS A 354 11.08 -21.64 -9.66
C HIS A 354 10.58 -23.05 -9.99
N VAL A 355 9.93 -23.70 -9.06
CA VAL A 355 9.35 -25.05 -9.25
C VAL A 355 8.38 -25.03 -10.43
N ALA A 356 7.48 -24.04 -10.49
CA ALA A 356 6.53 -23.88 -11.58
C ALA A 356 7.22 -23.66 -12.95
N SER A 357 8.34 -22.90 -12.97
CA SER A 357 9.13 -22.69 -14.19
C SER A 357 9.79 -23.99 -14.67
N VAL A 358 10.43 -24.73 -13.77
CA VAL A 358 11.07 -26.03 -14.09
C VAL A 358 10.03 -27.02 -14.62
N MET A 359 8.86 -27.11 -13.96
CA MET A 359 7.77 -27.99 -14.41
C MET A 359 7.27 -27.64 -15.82
N ARG A 360 7.12 -26.34 -16.14
CA ARG A 360 6.72 -25.88 -17.48
C ARG A 360 7.75 -26.24 -18.53
N THR A 361 9.04 -26.07 -18.24
CA THR A 361 10.13 -26.41 -19.15
C THR A 361 10.14 -27.93 -19.41
N ASN A 362 10.06 -28.76 -18.36
CA ASN A 362 10.02 -30.21 -18.51
C ASN A 362 8.76 -30.68 -19.29
N LEU A 363 7.61 -30.07 -19.03
CA LEU A 363 6.37 -30.39 -19.78
C LEU A 363 6.51 -30.05 -21.27
N ALA A 364 7.10 -28.89 -21.60
CA ALA A 364 7.35 -28.50 -22.99
C ALA A 364 8.27 -29.52 -23.69
N GLU A 365 9.35 -29.93 -23.02
CA GLU A 365 10.25 -30.98 -23.56
C GLU A 365 9.54 -32.34 -23.75
N TYR A 366 8.66 -32.73 -22.80
CA TYR A 366 7.89 -34.00 -22.94
C TYR A 366 6.89 -33.94 -24.08
N LEU A 367 6.25 -32.78 -24.30
CA LEU A 367 5.35 -32.56 -25.44
C LEU A 367 6.11 -32.62 -26.79
N GLU A 368 7.28 -31.94 -26.87
CA GLU A 368 8.12 -31.99 -28.06
C GLU A 368 8.64 -33.40 -28.37
N LYS A 369 8.94 -34.21 -27.34
CA LYS A 369 9.40 -35.59 -27.47
C LYS A 369 8.24 -36.59 -27.68
N GLY A 370 6.98 -36.13 -27.69
CA GLY A 370 5.80 -36.96 -27.85
C GLY A 370 5.54 -37.95 -26.69
N ILE A 371 6.09 -37.70 -25.53
CA ILE A 371 5.99 -38.57 -24.34
C ILE A 371 4.65 -38.34 -23.62
N VAL A 372 4.07 -37.16 -23.75
CA VAL A 372 2.75 -36.79 -23.24
C VAL A 372 1.93 -36.18 -24.40
N LYS A 373 0.65 -36.60 -24.51
CA LYS A 373 -0.31 -36.05 -25.51
C LYS A 373 -1.19 -35.00 -24.85
#